data_725b30633a73d1f21bf9f9eddba3e6e5
#
_entry.id   725b30633a73d1f21bf9f9eddba3e6e5
#
_cell.length_a   1.000
_cell.length_b   1.000
_cell.length_c   1.000
_cell.angle_alpha   90.00
_cell.angle_beta   90.00
_cell.angle_gamma   90.00
#
_symmetry.space_group_name_H-M   'P 1'
#
loop_
_entity.id
_entity.type
_entity.pdbx_description
1 polymer ?
#
loop_
_entity_poly.entity_id
_entity_poly.type
_entity_poly.pdbx_seq_one_letter_code
_entity_poly.pdbx_strand_id
1 'polypeptide(L)'
;ITVGLGMDLSGTGVIGDNELEGNEEALTTFTDPITIDQIRNAVRVQGRMEEQKASYGIREPAKARLKYWLQETIDQKLFNHLCGDTAETFPATALAPDSSHTVWGGNATSDATIDATDTFDTLAIQRATEKAKTLAVKMKPWKLKEDGQDYWVLVCHPYQSVDLKRDTAWQDAHHYAYDRGLKNPI
;
A
#
# COMPACT_ATOMS: atom_id res chain seq x y z
N ILE A 1 21.50 -2.32 -7.74
CA ILE A 1 20.75 -3.42 -8.39
C ILE A 1 19.74 -2.76 -9.32
N THR A 2 19.66 -3.19 -10.55
CA THR A 2 18.66 -2.73 -11.52
C THR A 2 17.66 -3.84 -11.80
N VAL A 3 16.39 -3.50 -11.77
CA VAL A 3 15.30 -4.42 -12.14
C VAL A 3 14.78 -3.97 -13.51
N GLY A 4 14.68 -4.91 -14.45
CA GLY A 4 14.09 -4.66 -15.75
C GLY A 4 12.57 -4.86 -15.70
N LEU A 5 11.82 -3.89 -16.21
CA LEU A 5 10.37 -3.94 -16.35
C LEU A 5 10.01 -3.98 -17.83
N GLY A 6 9.30 -5.02 -18.25
CA GLY A 6 8.73 -5.10 -19.61
C GLY A 6 7.30 -4.58 -19.60
N MET A 7 6.97 -3.71 -20.55
CA MET A 7 5.60 -3.23 -20.73
C MET A 7 4.79 -4.23 -21.56
N ASP A 8 3.48 -4.30 -21.25
CA ASP A 8 2.55 -5.08 -22.07
C ASP A 8 2.37 -4.41 -23.45
N LEU A 9 2.17 -5.21 -24.49
CA LEU A 9 1.89 -4.71 -25.84
C LEU A 9 0.50 -4.04 -25.88
N SER A 10 0.41 -2.91 -26.57
CA SER A 10 -0.81 -2.10 -26.67
C SER A 10 -1.36 -1.97 -28.10
N GLY A 11 -0.62 -2.43 -29.10
CA GLY A 11 -0.97 -2.37 -30.50
C GLY A 11 -2.22 -3.19 -30.85
N THR A 12 -2.93 -2.77 -31.88
CA THR A 12 -4.12 -3.46 -32.37
C THR A 12 -3.79 -4.71 -33.22
N GLY A 13 -2.51 -4.92 -33.54
CA GLY A 13 -2.08 -5.98 -34.45
C GLY A 13 -2.51 -5.77 -35.89
N VAL A 14 -2.12 -6.66 -36.77
CA VAL A 14 -2.48 -6.66 -38.18
C VAL A 14 -3.64 -7.64 -38.41
N ILE A 15 -4.67 -7.21 -39.17
CA ILE A 15 -5.90 -7.99 -39.42
C ILE A 15 -5.94 -8.44 -40.86
N GLY A 16 -6.32 -9.71 -41.09
CA GLY A 16 -6.48 -10.29 -42.42
C GLY A 16 -5.14 -10.65 -43.08
N ASP A 17 -5.12 -10.61 -44.44
CA ASP A 17 -3.93 -10.91 -45.23
C ASP A 17 -2.95 -9.73 -45.36
N ASN A 18 -3.04 -8.76 -44.48
CA ASN A 18 -2.11 -7.62 -44.47
C ASN A 18 -0.71 -8.02 -43.96
N GLU A 19 0.29 -7.36 -44.51
CA GLU A 19 1.68 -7.63 -44.23
C GLU A 19 2.03 -7.21 -42.77
N LEU A 20 2.66 -8.12 -42.01
CA LEU A 20 3.11 -7.86 -40.64
C LEU A 20 4.44 -7.09 -40.62
N GLU A 21 5.28 -7.29 -41.62
CA GLU A 21 6.58 -6.63 -41.73
C GLU A 21 6.41 -5.11 -41.84
N GLY A 22 7.02 -4.36 -40.91
CA GLY A 22 6.90 -2.90 -40.80
C GLY A 22 5.72 -2.41 -39.93
N ASN A 23 4.88 -3.34 -39.42
CA ASN A 23 3.78 -3.04 -38.50
C ASN A 23 3.97 -3.70 -37.11
N GLU A 24 5.17 -4.09 -36.80
CA GLU A 24 5.52 -4.69 -35.50
C GLU A 24 5.54 -3.62 -34.40
N GLU A 25 5.04 -4.00 -33.23
CA GLU A 25 5.13 -3.18 -32.03
C GLU A 25 6.49 -3.38 -31.35
N ALA A 26 7.17 -2.29 -31.01
CA ALA A 26 8.44 -2.35 -30.30
C ALA A 26 8.20 -2.72 -28.83
N LEU A 27 8.95 -3.71 -28.33
CA LEU A 27 8.96 -4.05 -26.91
C LEU A 27 9.64 -2.92 -26.11
N THR A 28 8.86 -2.20 -25.33
CA THR A 28 9.39 -1.15 -24.45
C THR A 28 9.81 -1.75 -23.12
N THR A 29 11.07 -1.54 -22.76
CA THR A 29 11.63 -1.98 -21.46
C THR A 29 12.09 -0.77 -20.66
N PHE A 30 11.76 -0.77 -19.38
CA PHE A 30 12.25 0.22 -18.42
C PHE A 30 13.17 -0.46 -17.40
N THR A 31 14.07 0.31 -16.84
CA THR A 31 14.96 -0.14 -15.76
C THR A 31 14.71 0.70 -14.53
N ASP A 32 14.50 0.03 -13.39
CA ASP A 32 14.36 0.69 -12.10
C ASP A 32 15.62 0.42 -11.26
N PRO A 33 16.40 1.46 -10.91
CA PRO A 33 17.58 1.32 -10.07
C PRO A 33 17.18 1.21 -8.60
N ILE A 34 17.50 0.08 -7.96
CA ILE A 34 17.33 -0.10 -6.52
C ILE A 34 18.59 0.35 -5.81
N THR A 35 18.49 1.41 -5.01
CA THR A 35 19.56 1.89 -4.12
C THR A 35 19.47 1.18 -2.78
N ILE A 36 20.60 0.67 -2.29
CA ILE A 36 20.68 0.05 -0.96
C ILE A 36 21.16 1.11 0.01
N ASP A 37 20.40 1.32 1.07
CA ASP A 37 20.75 2.21 2.16
C ASP A 37 20.56 1.50 3.52
N GLN A 38 21.04 2.10 4.60
CA GLN A 38 21.00 1.49 5.92
C GLN A 38 20.51 2.49 6.99
N ILE A 39 19.71 1.98 7.90
CA ILE A 39 19.29 2.71 9.10
C ILE A 39 19.93 2.07 10.33
N ARG A 40 20.43 2.90 11.24
CA ARG A 40 21.09 2.45 12.47
C ARG A 40 20.57 3.23 13.66
N ASN A 41 20.44 2.54 14.79
CA ASN A 41 20.20 3.17 16.08
C ASN A 41 20.99 2.42 17.16
N ALA A 42 21.34 3.10 18.23
CA ALA A 42 22.09 2.52 19.33
C ALA A 42 21.63 3.09 20.68
N VAL A 43 21.65 2.25 21.70
CA VAL A 43 21.45 2.68 23.10
C VAL A 43 22.79 2.74 23.77
N ARG A 44 23.10 3.88 24.38
CA ARG A 44 24.31 4.09 25.18
C ARG A 44 23.96 4.16 26.66
N VAL A 45 24.66 3.39 27.47
CA VAL A 45 24.64 3.48 28.95
C VAL A 45 25.88 4.25 29.39
N GLN A 46 25.72 5.26 30.26
CA GLN A 46 26.82 6.09 30.76
C GLN A 46 27.56 5.39 31.88
N GLY A 47 28.50 4.51 31.51
CA GLY A 47 29.47 3.93 32.42
C GLY A 47 29.02 2.66 33.15
N ARG A 48 30.02 1.91 33.63
CA ARG A 48 29.83 0.65 34.39
C ARG A 48 29.15 0.84 35.74
N MET A 49 29.30 2.00 36.36
CA MET A 49 28.70 2.29 37.67
C MET A 49 27.16 2.38 37.58
N GLU A 50 26.61 2.89 36.50
CA GLU A 50 25.16 2.92 36.31
C GLU A 50 24.59 1.53 36.07
N GLU A 51 25.33 0.69 35.33
CA GLU A 51 24.95 -0.71 35.10
C GLU A 51 24.94 -1.52 36.39
N GLN A 52 25.89 -1.23 37.31
CA GLN A 52 25.96 -1.87 38.62
C GLN A 52 24.91 -1.35 39.64
N LYS A 53 24.50 -0.10 39.52
CA LYS A 53 23.46 0.49 40.38
C LYS A 53 22.04 0.07 39.98
N ALA A 54 21.86 -0.29 38.75
CA ALA A 54 20.56 -0.78 38.30
C ALA A 54 20.27 -2.16 38.91
N SER A 55 19.16 -2.29 39.61
CA SER A 55 18.71 -3.55 40.22
C SER A 55 18.29 -4.60 39.19
N TYR A 56 18.26 -4.25 37.93
CA TYR A 56 17.91 -5.10 36.76
C TYR A 56 18.95 -4.93 35.66
N GLY A 57 19.17 -5.98 34.89
CA GLY A 57 20.09 -5.91 33.74
C GLY A 57 19.56 -4.96 32.65
N ILE A 58 20.32 -3.91 32.33
CA ILE A 58 19.88 -2.88 31.34
C ILE A 58 19.98 -3.37 29.91
N ARG A 59 20.84 -4.34 29.62
CA ARG A 59 21.12 -4.79 28.23
C ARG A 59 19.95 -5.48 27.54
N GLU A 60 19.27 -6.38 28.21
CA GLU A 60 18.15 -7.10 27.61
C GLU A 60 16.94 -6.19 27.32
N PRO A 61 16.50 -5.33 28.25
CA PRO A 61 15.48 -4.32 27.93
C PRO A 61 15.89 -3.37 26.80
N ALA A 62 17.17 -2.94 26.75
CA ALA A 62 17.66 -2.07 25.69
C ALA A 62 17.61 -2.74 24.33
N LYS A 63 18.00 -4.01 24.24
CA LYS A 63 17.91 -4.83 23.02
C LYS A 63 16.47 -5.00 22.56
N ALA A 64 15.54 -5.29 23.48
CA ALA A 64 14.13 -5.42 23.16
C ALA A 64 13.53 -4.11 22.62
N ARG A 65 13.90 -2.96 23.23
CA ARG A 65 13.46 -1.63 22.76
C ARG A 65 14.03 -1.26 21.41
N LEU A 66 15.30 -1.60 21.13
CA LEU A 66 15.90 -1.38 19.81
C LEU A 66 15.22 -2.23 18.72
N LYS A 67 14.87 -3.48 19.04
CA LYS A 67 14.09 -4.32 18.10
C LYS A 67 12.73 -3.71 17.81
N TYR A 68 12.02 -3.27 18.83
CA TYR A 68 10.71 -2.62 18.67
C TYR A 68 10.82 -1.33 17.85
N TRP A 69 11.80 -0.47 18.18
CA TRP A 69 12.07 0.74 17.43
C TRP A 69 12.31 0.46 15.94
N LEU A 70 13.09 -0.57 15.62
CA LEU A 70 13.39 -0.92 14.23
C LEU A 70 12.12 -1.36 13.49
N GLN A 71 11.28 -2.19 14.11
CA GLN A 71 10.01 -2.63 13.55
C GLN A 71 9.08 -1.43 13.27
N GLU A 72 8.86 -0.59 14.26
CA GLU A 72 8.02 0.60 14.14
C GLU A 72 8.54 1.58 13.07
N THR A 73 9.85 1.79 13.03
CA THR A 73 10.47 2.68 12.03
C THR A 73 10.30 2.13 10.61
N ILE A 74 10.48 0.83 10.39
CA ILE A 74 10.30 0.21 9.08
C ILE A 74 8.84 0.30 8.67
N ASP A 75 7.91 -0.05 9.54
CA ASP A 75 6.48 0.00 9.26
C ASP A 75 6.03 1.43 8.90
N GLN A 76 6.47 2.43 9.67
CA GLN A 76 6.15 3.82 9.38
C GLN A 76 6.70 4.27 8.02
N LYS A 77 7.95 3.94 7.71
CA LYS A 77 8.57 4.32 6.44
C LYS A 77 7.91 3.64 5.25
N LEU A 78 7.59 2.35 5.36
CA LEU A 78 6.86 1.62 4.33
C LEU A 78 5.49 2.26 4.08
N PHE A 79 4.77 2.60 5.15
CA PHE A 79 3.46 3.24 5.03
C PHE A 79 3.55 4.61 4.37
N ASN A 80 4.52 5.44 4.78
CA ASN A 80 4.74 6.77 4.18
C ASN A 80 5.05 6.66 2.69
N HIS A 81 5.91 5.72 2.29
CA HIS A 81 6.21 5.49 0.86
C HIS A 81 5.01 4.97 0.07
N LEU A 82 4.22 4.05 0.65
CA LEU A 82 3.02 3.53 -0.01
C LEU A 82 1.93 4.60 -0.17
N CYS A 83 1.81 5.50 0.81
CA CYS A 83 0.89 6.64 0.74
C CYS A 83 1.40 7.78 -0.13
N GLY A 84 2.68 7.77 -0.52
CA GLY A 84 3.28 8.84 -1.30
C GLY A 84 3.52 10.13 -0.52
N ASP A 85 3.82 10.02 0.77
CA ASP A 85 4.18 11.16 1.61
C ASP A 85 5.54 11.73 1.21
N THR A 86 5.54 12.82 0.49
CA THR A 86 6.76 13.48 -0.01
C THR A 86 7.65 14.07 1.07
N ALA A 87 7.19 14.14 2.31
CA ALA A 87 8.02 14.50 3.46
C ALA A 87 8.97 13.35 3.87
N GLU A 88 8.65 12.12 3.47
CA GLU A 88 9.54 10.99 3.68
C GLU A 88 10.68 10.99 2.64
N THR A 89 11.91 11.09 3.13
CA THR A 89 13.12 11.23 2.28
C THR A 89 14.09 10.06 2.40
N PHE A 90 13.82 9.10 3.28
CA PHE A 90 14.68 7.92 3.46
C PHE A 90 13.93 6.62 3.10
N PRO A 91 14.53 5.71 2.31
CA PRO A 91 15.84 5.74 1.64
C PRO A 91 15.89 6.64 0.39
N ALA A 92 14.75 7.10 -0.07
CA ALA A 92 14.57 8.05 -1.16
C ALA A 92 13.31 8.89 -0.90
N THR A 93 13.15 10.00 -1.58
CA THR A 93 11.90 10.78 -1.48
C THR A 93 10.74 9.98 -2.04
N ALA A 94 9.68 9.83 -1.26
CA ALA A 94 8.46 9.16 -1.71
C ALA A 94 7.81 9.94 -2.86
N LEU A 95 7.32 9.21 -3.86
CA LEU A 95 6.62 9.80 -5.00
C LEU A 95 5.15 10.03 -4.63
N ALA A 96 4.69 11.27 -4.78
CA ALA A 96 3.27 11.57 -4.66
C ALA A 96 2.46 10.74 -5.68
N PRO A 97 1.31 10.20 -5.29
CA PRO A 97 0.45 9.48 -6.22
C PRO A 97 -0.06 10.43 -7.30
N ASP A 98 -0.12 9.94 -8.54
CA ASP A 98 -0.75 10.66 -9.64
C ASP A 98 -2.25 10.87 -9.33
N SER A 99 -2.83 11.96 -9.80
CA SER A 99 -4.26 12.27 -9.65
C SER A 99 -5.17 11.16 -10.20
N SER A 100 -4.69 10.45 -11.21
CA SER A 100 -5.38 9.28 -11.77
C SER A 100 -5.41 8.08 -10.81
N HIS A 101 -4.53 8.01 -9.81
CA HIS A 101 -4.44 6.95 -8.81
C HIS A 101 -5.02 7.35 -7.45
N THR A 102 -5.51 8.59 -7.31
CA THR A 102 -6.07 9.11 -6.07
C THR A 102 -7.59 9.09 -6.11
N VAL A 103 -8.23 8.55 -5.09
CA VAL A 103 -9.68 8.58 -4.89
C VAL A 103 -9.97 9.33 -3.59
N TRP A 104 -10.72 10.40 -3.71
CA TRP A 104 -11.14 11.22 -2.57
C TRP A 104 -12.42 10.67 -1.94
N GLY A 105 -12.53 10.75 -0.62
CA GLY A 105 -13.74 10.39 0.10
C GLY A 105 -14.85 11.43 -0.06
N GLY A 106 -16.10 11.03 0.14
CA GLY A 106 -17.26 11.91 0.16
C GLY A 106 -17.36 12.85 -1.05
N ASN A 107 -17.36 14.15 -0.78
CA ASN A 107 -17.39 15.22 -1.77
C ASN A 107 -16.04 15.91 -1.97
N ALA A 108 -14.98 15.46 -1.30
CA ALA A 108 -13.65 16.03 -1.41
C ALA A 108 -13.07 15.87 -2.83
N THR A 109 -12.28 16.85 -3.26
CA THR A 109 -11.57 16.88 -4.55
C THR A 109 -10.06 17.06 -4.40
N SER A 110 -9.60 17.34 -3.19
CA SER A 110 -8.19 17.52 -2.83
C SER A 110 -8.01 17.30 -1.33
N ASP A 111 -6.78 17.12 -0.86
CA ASP A 111 -6.45 17.04 0.57
C ASP A 111 -7.00 18.21 1.38
N ALA A 112 -6.96 19.41 0.83
CA ALA A 112 -7.41 20.62 1.50
C ALA A 112 -8.93 20.71 1.65
N THR A 113 -9.68 19.90 0.91
CA THR A 113 -11.15 19.90 0.92
C THR A 113 -11.73 18.74 1.73
N ILE A 114 -10.90 17.87 2.28
CA ILE A 114 -11.34 16.78 3.17
C ILE A 114 -11.83 17.38 4.49
N ASP A 115 -13.05 17.03 4.86
CA ASP A 115 -13.66 17.46 6.13
C ASP A 115 -14.17 16.26 6.96
N ALA A 116 -14.75 16.57 8.13
CA ALA A 116 -15.22 15.53 9.06
C ALA A 116 -16.40 14.69 8.52
N THR A 117 -17.01 15.09 7.41
CA THR A 117 -18.11 14.35 6.77
C THR A 117 -17.60 13.36 5.71
N ASP A 118 -16.35 13.49 5.27
CA ASP A 118 -15.72 12.61 4.30
C ASP A 118 -15.17 11.34 4.98
N THR A 119 -16.06 10.54 5.50
CA THR A 119 -15.73 9.29 6.19
C THR A 119 -15.36 8.19 5.20
N PHE A 120 -14.55 7.23 5.65
CA PHE A 120 -14.18 6.06 4.84
C PHE A 120 -15.32 5.04 4.86
N ASP A 121 -15.98 4.85 3.72
CA ASP A 121 -17.16 4.01 3.54
C ASP A 121 -16.96 2.91 2.48
N THR A 122 -17.94 2.03 2.33
CA THR A 122 -17.97 1.00 1.30
C THR A 122 -17.97 1.56 -0.12
N LEU A 123 -18.54 2.75 -0.33
CA LEU A 123 -18.55 3.42 -1.63
C LEU A 123 -17.15 3.85 -2.04
N ALA A 124 -16.32 4.31 -1.10
CA ALA A 124 -14.92 4.65 -1.37
C ALA A 124 -14.13 3.43 -1.86
N ILE A 125 -14.36 2.25 -1.25
CA ILE A 125 -13.74 0.98 -1.69
C ILE A 125 -14.20 0.59 -3.10
N GLN A 126 -15.48 0.72 -3.41
CA GLN A 126 -16.04 0.42 -4.72
C GLN A 126 -15.44 1.34 -5.79
N ARG A 127 -15.38 2.65 -5.53
CA ARG A 127 -14.77 3.65 -6.43
C ARG A 127 -13.27 3.36 -6.65
N ALA A 128 -12.53 2.99 -5.60
CA ALA A 128 -11.14 2.61 -5.73
C ALA A 128 -10.95 1.36 -6.61
N THR A 129 -11.79 0.35 -6.43
CA THR A 129 -11.76 -0.88 -7.24
C THR A 129 -12.17 -0.60 -8.69
N GLU A 130 -13.19 0.21 -8.93
CA GLU A 130 -13.60 0.64 -10.26
C GLU A 130 -12.45 1.38 -10.95
N LYS A 131 -11.86 2.36 -10.26
CA LYS A 131 -10.73 3.12 -10.79
C LYS A 131 -9.54 2.22 -11.13
N ALA A 132 -9.18 1.28 -10.26
CA ALA A 132 -8.10 0.32 -10.50
C ALA A 132 -8.32 -0.52 -11.76
N LYS A 133 -9.58 -0.84 -12.10
CA LYS A 133 -9.94 -1.61 -13.30
C LYS A 133 -10.05 -0.77 -14.56
N THR A 134 -10.35 0.51 -14.46
CA THR A 134 -10.61 1.42 -15.58
C THR A 134 -9.42 2.29 -15.98
N LEU A 135 -8.33 2.29 -15.23
CA LEU A 135 -7.11 2.98 -15.61
C LEU A 135 -6.59 2.53 -16.98
N ALA A 136 -5.93 3.43 -17.70
CA ALA A 136 -5.28 3.11 -18.98
C ALA A 136 -4.26 1.97 -18.81
N VAL A 137 -3.45 2.03 -17.75
CA VAL A 137 -2.65 0.89 -17.28
C VAL A 137 -3.41 0.27 -16.11
N LYS A 138 -4.11 -0.83 -16.37
CA LYS A 138 -4.94 -1.51 -15.37
C LYS A 138 -4.08 -2.07 -14.25
N MET A 139 -4.46 -1.81 -13.01
CA MET A 139 -3.85 -2.49 -11.88
C MET A 139 -4.28 -3.95 -11.88
N LYS A 140 -3.30 -4.86 -11.77
CA LYS A 140 -3.57 -6.31 -11.73
C LYS A 140 -3.93 -6.72 -10.31
N PRO A 141 -5.07 -7.42 -10.09
CA PRO A 141 -5.41 -7.94 -8.77
C PRO A 141 -4.44 -9.05 -8.35
N TRP A 142 -4.36 -9.28 -7.07
CA TRP A 142 -3.61 -10.43 -6.55
C TRP A 142 -4.43 -11.71 -6.76
N LYS A 143 -3.83 -12.71 -7.41
CA LYS A 143 -4.41 -14.04 -7.55
C LYS A 143 -3.95 -14.95 -6.43
N LEU A 144 -4.88 -15.42 -5.60
CA LEU A 144 -4.57 -16.46 -4.63
C LEU A 144 -4.39 -17.79 -5.38
N LYS A 145 -3.31 -18.49 -5.07
CA LYS A 145 -2.99 -19.77 -5.76
C LYS A 145 -4.00 -20.88 -5.50
N GLU A 146 -4.70 -20.82 -4.36
CA GLU A 146 -5.63 -21.86 -3.92
C GLU A 146 -7.00 -21.77 -4.61
N ASP A 147 -7.53 -20.55 -4.76
CA ASP A 147 -8.91 -20.34 -5.26
C ASP A 147 -8.97 -19.79 -6.68
N GLY A 148 -7.86 -19.31 -7.22
CA GLY A 148 -7.80 -18.67 -8.55
C GLY A 148 -8.60 -17.38 -8.66
N GLN A 149 -9.15 -16.88 -7.56
CA GLN A 149 -9.92 -15.65 -7.51
C GLN A 149 -9.04 -14.41 -7.41
N ASP A 150 -9.55 -13.30 -7.91
CA ASP A 150 -8.88 -12.00 -7.89
C ASP A 150 -9.18 -11.28 -6.57
N TYR A 151 -8.13 -10.90 -5.85
CA TYR A 151 -8.23 -10.17 -4.58
C TYR A 151 -7.57 -8.80 -4.67
N TRP A 152 -8.14 -7.85 -3.95
CA TRP A 152 -7.57 -6.54 -3.73
C TRP A 152 -7.12 -6.41 -2.28
N VAL A 153 -5.90 -5.93 -2.05
CA VAL A 153 -5.37 -5.70 -0.71
C VAL A 153 -5.58 -4.25 -0.34
N LEU A 154 -6.33 -4.03 0.73
CA LEU A 154 -6.56 -2.72 1.31
C LEU A 154 -5.72 -2.57 2.58
N VAL A 155 -4.88 -1.56 2.62
CA VAL A 155 -4.13 -1.17 3.82
C VAL A 155 -4.73 0.12 4.36
N CYS A 156 -5.26 0.10 5.57
CA CYS A 156 -5.94 1.24 6.17
C CYS A 156 -5.51 1.45 7.62
N HIS A 157 -5.62 2.69 8.08
CA HIS A 157 -5.40 3.02 9.48
C HIS A 157 -6.57 2.53 10.36
N PRO A 158 -6.36 2.18 11.64
CA PRO A 158 -7.42 1.73 12.54
C PRO A 158 -8.65 2.65 12.61
N TYR A 159 -8.47 3.96 12.49
CA TYR A 159 -9.60 4.91 12.47
C TYR A 159 -10.50 4.69 11.25
N GLN A 160 -9.94 4.48 10.07
CA GLN A 160 -10.70 4.16 8.85
C GLN A 160 -11.48 2.85 8.99
N SER A 161 -10.89 1.86 9.67
CA SER A 161 -11.59 0.60 9.98
C SER A 161 -12.80 0.81 10.89
N VAL A 162 -12.77 1.79 11.79
CA VAL A 162 -13.93 2.15 12.64
C VAL A 162 -15.03 2.79 11.81
N ASP A 163 -14.67 3.71 10.91
CA ASP A 163 -15.64 4.38 10.05
C ASP A 163 -16.32 3.39 9.10
N LEU A 164 -15.56 2.49 8.50
CA LEU A 164 -16.10 1.42 7.66
C LEU A 164 -17.11 0.53 8.41
N LYS A 165 -16.81 0.18 9.68
CA LYS A 165 -17.72 -0.63 10.51
C LYS A 165 -19.00 0.12 10.92
N ARG A 166 -19.01 1.44 10.85
CA ARG A 166 -20.19 2.27 11.09
C ARG A 166 -21.05 2.47 9.85
N ASP A 167 -20.49 2.19 8.68
CA ASP A 167 -21.23 2.28 7.43
C ASP A 167 -22.39 1.25 7.42
N THR A 168 -23.59 1.72 7.09
CA THR A 168 -24.80 0.89 7.06
C THR A 168 -24.72 -0.20 6.01
N ALA A 169 -24.14 0.08 4.85
CA ALA A 169 -23.98 -0.91 3.80
C ALA A 169 -23.03 -2.05 4.22
N TRP A 170 -21.98 -1.73 4.97
CA TRP A 170 -21.10 -2.73 5.58
C TRP A 170 -21.85 -3.60 6.61
N GLN A 171 -22.63 -2.95 7.49
CA GLN A 171 -23.39 -3.66 8.53
C GLN A 171 -24.43 -4.60 7.92
N ASP A 172 -25.17 -4.14 6.92
CA ASP A 172 -26.16 -4.93 6.19
C ASP A 172 -25.53 -6.14 5.51
N ALA A 173 -24.44 -5.95 4.81
CA ALA A 173 -23.68 -7.04 4.18
C ALA A 173 -23.22 -8.08 5.21
N HIS A 174 -22.77 -7.62 6.39
CA HIS A 174 -22.34 -8.50 7.47
C HIS A 174 -23.50 -9.29 8.06
N HIS A 175 -24.67 -8.65 8.28
CA HIS A 175 -25.88 -9.33 8.74
C HIS A 175 -26.35 -10.39 7.74
N TYR A 176 -26.46 -10.05 6.46
CA TYR A 176 -26.87 -11.02 5.43
C TYR A 176 -25.91 -12.20 5.28
N ALA A 177 -24.62 -11.97 5.47
CA ALA A 177 -23.65 -13.05 5.42
C ALA A 177 -23.72 -13.97 6.63
N TYR A 178 -23.96 -13.40 7.82
CA TYR A 178 -24.14 -14.18 9.04
C TYR A 178 -25.37 -15.08 8.96
N ASP A 179 -26.49 -14.53 8.48
CA ASP A 179 -27.75 -15.26 8.30
C ASP A 179 -27.62 -16.43 7.30
N ARG A 180 -26.72 -16.31 6.31
CA ARG A 180 -26.41 -17.38 5.35
C ARG A 180 -25.33 -18.35 5.82
N GLY A 181 -24.83 -18.20 7.03
CA GLY A 181 -23.75 -19.02 7.58
C GLY A 181 -22.37 -18.77 6.96
N LEU A 182 -22.19 -17.66 6.28
CA LEU A 182 -20.89 -17.25 5.73
C LEU A 182 -20.03 -16.63 6.85
N LYS A 183 -18.81 -17.17 7.02
CA LYS A 183 -17.90 -16.71 8.08
C LYS A 183 -17.23 -15.36 7.77
N ASN A 184 -17.13 -14.99 6.49
CA ASN A 184 -16.57 -13.71 6.02
C ASN A 184 -17.44 -13.17 4.87
N PRO A 185 -18.20 -12.10 5.09
CA PRO A 185 -19.10 -11.53 4.09
C PRO A 185 -18.41 -10.70 3.01
N ILE A 186 -17.15 -10.29 3.23
CA ILE A 186 -16.40 -9.39 2.33
C ILE A 186 -14.95 -9.83 2.24
#